data_28f3d7db74d8c2a0db7969e543a6f42a
#
_entry.id   28f3d7db74d8c2a0db7969e543a6f42a
#
_cell.length_a   1.000
_cell.length_b   1.000
_cell.length_c   1.000
_cell.angle_alpha   90.00
_cell.angle_beta   90.00
_cell.angle_gamma   90.00
#
_symmetry.space_group_name_H-M   'P 1'
#
loop_
_entity.id
_entity.type
_entity.pdbx_description
1 polymer ?
#
loop_
_entity_poly.entity_id
_entity_poly.type
_entity_poly.pdbx_seq_one_letter_code
_entity_poly.pdbx_strand_id
1 'polypeptide(L)'
;NKSDLDYKYKKFSIMDDKTIEYKRERFKIMDITELGFHHKGTKVVTNFVPMGEDHEAYLMVGLKTRSKPIHINYRGAHTRKIIFEDTFTKALTIESIYRRLAELTFKQRVDKYLSELESEGYFTYAQAKFFPNGEIIFPKKNGRVDQSNYHFSRTSSDVFLKEIKPEPTTVWGHVKKKLHDPISYSIPTSVDGDVFFALIKHYYKRSWG
;
A
#
# COMPACT_ATOMS: atom_id res chain seq x y z
N ASN A 1 20.88 23.02 7.19
CA ASN A 1 21.01 22.64 5.77
C ASN A 1 20.70 21.16 5.64
N LYS A 2 19.43 20.79 5.41
CA LYS A 2 19.07 19.49 4.84
C LYS A 2 19.51 19.58 3.39
N SER A 3 20.69 19.01 3.12
CA SER A 3 21.28 18.88 1.80
C SER A 3 20.30 18.22 0.84
N ASP A 4 20.22 18.77 -0.35
CA ASP A 4 19.66 18.31 -1.60
C ASP A 4 19.67 16.77 -1.74
N LEU A 5 18.70 16.12 -1.14
CA LEU A 5 18.32 14.77 -1.54
C LEU A 5 17.79 14.92 -2.96
N ASP A 6 18.58 14.44 -3.90
CA ASP A 6 18.25 14.48 -5.31
C ASP A 6 17.06 13.54 -5.57
N TYR A 7 15.81 14.06 -5.43
CA TYR A 7 14.57 13.31 -5.67
C TYR A 7 14.40 13.05 -7.16
N LYS A 8 15.42 12.41 -7.75
CA LYS A 8 15.48 12.12 -9.18
C LYS A 8 15.80 10.66 -9.43
N TYR A 9 15.02 10.05 -10.29
CA TYR A 9 15.29 8.71 -10.79
C TYR A 9 14.93 8.60 -12.27
N LYS A 10 15.93 8.34 -13.13
CA LYS A 10 15.78 8.27 -14.60
C LYS A 10 15.13 9.56 -15.16
N LYS A 11 13.91 9.42 -15.69
CA LYS A 11 13.14 10.51 -16.32
C LYS A 11 12.13 11.16 -15.38
N PHE A 12 12.17 10.83 -14.09
CA PHE A 12 11.29 11.39 -13.06
C PHE A 12 12.10 12.21 -12.06
N SER A 13 11.57 13.37 -11.68
CA SER A 13 12.13 14.19 -10.60
C SER A 13 11.04 15.00 -9.89
N ILE A 14 11.25 15.26 -8.60
CA ILE A 14 10.52 16.29 -7.87
C ILE A 14 11.37 17.57 -8.01
N MET A 15 10.81 18.57 -8.67
CA MET A 15 11.51 19.84 -8.94
C MET A 15 11.46 20.77 -7.73
N ASP A 16 10.28 20.82 -7.09
CA ASP A 16 9.98 21.60 -5.89
C ASP A 16 8.74 21.01 -5.19
N ASP A 17 8.27 21.67 -4.12
CA ASP A 17 7.09 21.21 -3.37
C ASP A 17 5.75 21.34 -4.14
N LYS A 18 5.77 21.86 -5.34
CA LYS A 18 4.57 22.07 -6.19
C LYS A 18 4.62 21.34 -7.51
N THR A 19 5.80 20.88 -7.95
CA THR A 19 6.01 20.43 -9.33
C THR A 19 6.84 19.15 -9.40
N ILE A 20 6.35 18.18 -10.17
CA ILE A 20 7.11 17.01 -10.62
C ILE A 20 7.37 17.12 -12.12
N GLU A 21 8.47 16.54 -12.57
CA GLU A 21 8.79 16.37 -13.98
C GLU A 21 8.89 14.88 -14.35
N TYR A 22 8.25 14.48 -15.44
CA TYR A 22 8.39 13.17 -16.03
C TYR A 22 8.50 13.23 -17.55
N LYS A 23 9.60 12.70 -18.10
CA LYS A 23 9.90 12.72 -19.57
C LYS A 23 9.86 14.12 -20.15
N ARG A 24 10.33 15.15 -19.43
CA ARG A 24 10.32 16.58 -19.78
C ARG A 24 8.92 17.24 -19.72
N GLU A 25 7.88 16.54 -19.32
CA GLU A 25 6.57 17.12 -19.03
C GLU A 25 6.48 17.47 -17.55
N ARG A 26 5.89 18.61 -17.23
CA ARG A 26 5.72 19.09 -15.85
C ARG A 26 4.29 18.94 -15.39
N PHE A 27 4.11 18.47 -14.16
CA PHE A 27 2.82 18.26 -13.53
C PHE A 27 2.82 18.88 -12.15
N LYS A 28 1.66 19.40 -11.74
CA LYS A 28 1.47 19.92 -10.38
C LYS A 28 1.33 18.77 -9.39
N ILE A 29 1.97 18.86 -8.24
CA ILE A 29 1.84 17.87 -7.16
C ILE A 29 0.39 17.82 -6.66
N MET A 30 -0.34 18.93 -6.66
CA MET A 30 -1.76 18.96 -6.32
C MET A 30 -2.68 18.21 -7.30
N ASP A 31 -2.18 17.80 -8.46
CA ASP A 31 -2.93 16.95 -9.40
C ASP A 31 -2.74 15.45 -9.13
N ILE A 32 -1.90 15.07 -8.17
CA ILE A 32 -1.70 13.68 -7.77
C ILE A 32 -2.95 13.20 -7.03
N THR A 33 -3.58 12.14 -7.53
CA THR A 33 -4.82 11.57 -6.99
C THR A 33 -4.60 10.30 -6.20
N GLU A 34 -3.50 9.60 -6.48
CA GLU A 34 -3.16 8.34 -5.82
C GLU A 34 -1.66 8.05 -5.93
N LEU A 35 -1.14 7.34 -4.95
CA LEU A 35 0.25 6.89 -4.91
C LEU A 35 0.29 5.39 -4.59
N GLY A 36 1.01 4.63 -5.42
CA GLY A 36 1.32 3.23 -5.16
C GLY A 36 2.81 3.05 -4.93
N PHE A 37 3.18 2.25 -3.92
CA PHE A 37 4.58 1.93 -3.66
C PHE A 37 4.74 0.49 -3.21
N HIS A 38 5.78 -0.14 -3.72
CA HIS A 38 6.22 -1.46 -3.30
C HIS A 38 7.75 -1.53 -3.33
N HIS A 39 8.32 -2.05 -2.25
CA HIS A 39 9.74 -2.36 -2.15
C HIS A 39 9.90 -3.77 -1.62
N LYS A 40 10.69 -4.58 -2.30
CA LYS A 40 10.96 -5.97 -1.93
C LYS A 40 12.45 -6.24 -2.00
N GLY A 41 13.00 -6.79 -0.91
CA GLY A 41 14.31 -7.41 -0.88
C GLY A 41 14.17 -8.93 -1.02
N THR A 42 14.99 -9.54 -1.86
CA THR A 42 15.02 -10.98 -2.05
C THR A 42 16.44 -11.49 -1.76
N LYS A 43 16.57 -12.39 -0.77
CA LYS A 43 17.85 -13.03 -0.48
C LYS A 43 18.28 -13.92 -1.66
N VAL A 44 19.48 -13.71 -2.14
CA VAL A 44 20.07 -14.52 -3.22
C VAL A 44 20.99 -15.54 -2.62
N VAL A 45 20.74 -16.82 -2.91
CA VAL A 45 21.55 -17.95 -2.46
C VAL A 45 22.00 -18.73 -3.69
N THR A 46 23.30 -18.99 -3.81
CA THR A 46 23.87 -19.81 -4.89
C THR A 46 24.66 -20.95 -4.25
N ASN A 47 24.32 -22.20 -4.59
CA ASN A 47 24.95 -23.38 -4.03
C ASN A 47 25.03 -23.35 -2.48
N PHE A 48 23.92 -22.98 -1.83
CA PHE A 48 23.79 -22.81 -0.37
C PHE A 48 24.64 -21.69 0.25
N VAL A 49 25.33 -20.89 -0.55
CA VAL A 49 26.09 -19.73 -0.08
C VAL A 49 25.25 -18.46 -0.23
N PRO A 50 25.01 -17.68 0.84
CA PRO A 50 24.34 -16.39 0.75
C PRO A 50 25.18 -15.42 -0.10
N MET A 51 24.56 -14.85 -1.15
CA MET A 51 25.22 -13.93 -2.08
C MET A 51 24.80 -12.46 -1.83
N GLY A 52 23.93 -12.21 -0.84
CA GLY A 52 23.38 -10.90 -0.52
C GLY A 52 21.88 -10.79 -0.79
N GLU A 53 21.39 -9.58 -0.97
CA GLU A 53 19.98 -9.30 -1.26
C GLU A 53 19.86 -8.54 -2.59
N ASP A 54 18.92 -8.95 -3.43
CA ASP A 54 18.50 -8.21 -4.61
C ASP A 54 17.24 -7.39 -4.26
N HIS A 55 17.21 -6.14 -4.69
CA HIS A 55 16.13 -5.21 -4.36
C HIS A 55 15.36 -4.80 -5.62
N GLU A 56 14.05 -4.79 -5.51
CA GLU A 56 13.15 -4.21 -6.49
C GLU A 56 12.27 -3.15 -5.83
N ALA A 57 12.03 -2.06 -6.52
CA ALA A 57 11.13 -1.01 -6.07
C ALA A 57 10.23 -0.56 -7.21
N TYR A 58 9.00 -0.23 -6.87
CA TYR A 58 7.98 0.21 -7.78
C TYR A 58 7.23 1.39 -7.16
N LEU A 59 7.09 2.47 -7.94
CA LEU A 59 6.29 3.63 -7.60
C LEU A 59 5.31 3.92 -8.73
N MET A 60 4.05 4.08 -8.37
CA MET A 60 2.97 4.53 -9.24
C MET A 60 2.49 5.91 -8.79
N VAL A 61 2.30 6.82 -9.73
CA VAL A 61 1.76 8.16 -9.49
C VAL A 61 0.58 8.38 -10.41
N GLY A 62 -0.63 8.39 -9.84
CA GLY A 62 -1.86 8.74 -10.53
C GLY A 62 -2.06 10.25 -10.56
N LEU A 63 -2.46 10.80 -11.70
CA LEU A 63 -2.65 12.23 -11.93
C LEU A 63 -4.02 12.52 -12.54
N LYS A 64 -4.70 13.56 -12.08
CA LYS A 64 -5.99 14.01 -12.66
C LYS A 64 -5.90 14.32 -14.16
N THR A 65 -4.74 14.79 -14.60
CA THR A 65 -4.49 15.25 -15.97
C THR A 65 -4.06 14.14 -16.92
N ARG A 66 -3.95 12.89 -16.42
CA ARG A 66 -3.52 11.74 -17.24
C ARG A 66 -4.45 10.55 -17.03
N SER A 67 -4.84 9.92 -18.14
CA SER A 67 -5.63 8.68 -18.10
C SER A 67 -4.82 7.46 -17.64
N LYS A 68 -3.49 7.49 -17.78
CA LYS A 68 -2.60 6.42 -17.35
C LYS A 68 -1.63 6.94 -16.28
N PRO A 69 -1.47 6.22 -15.16
CA PRO A 69 -0.51 6.61 -14.14
C PRO A 69 0.94 6.57 -14.65
N ILE A 70 1.81 7.34 -13.99
CA ILE A 70 3.25 7.26 -14.19
C ILE A 70 3.76 6.06 -13.39
N HIS A 71 4.54 5.20 -14.04
CA HIS A 71 5.21 4.08 -13.41
C HIS A 71 6.72 4.27 -13.41
N ILE A 72 7.31 4.14 -12.22
CA ILE A 72 8.74 4.19 -12.00
C ILE A 72 9.11 2.88 -11.34
N ASN A 73 9.95 2.10 -11.99
CA ASN A 73 10.36 0.81 -11.50
C ASN A 73 11.87 0.61 -11.59
N TYR A 74 12.37 -0.08 -10.60
CA TYR A 74 13.67 -0.69 -10.58
C TYR A 74 13.51 -2.17 -10.25
N ARG A 75 14.10 -3.02 -11.05
CA ARG A 75 14.22 -4.44 -10.78
C ARG A 75 15.67 -4.83 -10.98
N GLY A 76 16.29 -5.38 -9.95
CA GLY A 76 17.65 -5.91 -10.03
C GLY A 76 17.73 -7.00 -11.12
N ALA A 77 18.80 -7.00 -11.89
CA ALA A 77 19.03 -8.07 -12.84
C ALA A 77 19.75 -9.23 -12.12
N HIS A 78 19.18 -10.42 -12.14
CA HIS A 78 19.78 -11.65 -11.57
C HIS A 78 21.01 -12.10 -12.37
N THR A 79 21.96 -11.22 -12.63
CA THR A 79 23.19 -11.60 -13.33
C THR A 79 24.34 -11.75 -12.35
N ARG A 80 25.17 -12.77 -12.52
CA ARG A 80 26.30 -13.17 -11.66
C ARG A 80 27.38 -12.09 -11.39
N LYS A 81 27.19 -10.86 -11.86
CA LYS A 81 28.13 -9.72 -11.73
C LYS A 81 27.53 -8.53 -10.97
N ILE A 82 26.48 -8.73 -10.20
CA ILE A 82 25.80 -7.59 -9.55
C ILE A 82 26.58 -7.15 -8.33
N ILE A 83 26.92 -5.90 -8.30
CA ILE A 83 27.34 -5.17 -7.12
C ILE A 83 26.04 -4.87 -6.36
N PHE A 84 25.75 -5.62 -5.30
CA PHE A 84 24.49 -5.55 -4.54
C PHE A 84 24.17 -4.16 -3.98
N GLU A 85 25.19 -3.38 -3.66
CA GLU A 85 25.04 -1.99 -3.18
C GLU A 85 24.26 -1.09 -4.15
N ASP A 86 24.43 -1.29 -5.47
CA ASP A 86 23.75 -0.46 -6.46
C ASP A 86 22.24 -0.76 -6.53
N THR A 87 21.81 -2.01 -6.31
CA THR A 87 20.38 -2.39 -6.31
C THR A 87 19.65 -1.77 -5.15
N PHE A 88 20.24 -1.82 -3.95
CA PHE A 88 19.70 -1.23 -2.75
C PHE A 88 19.59 0.30 -2.86
N THR A 89 20.65 0.97 -3.31
CA THR A 89 20.67 2.43 -3.48
C THR A 89 19.59 2.91 -4.45
N LYS A 90 19.39 2.20 -5.58
CA LYS A 90 18.34 2.55 -6.54
C LYS A 90 16.93 2.35 -5.98
N ALA A 91 16.73 1.27 -5.23
CA ALA A 91 15.45 1.03 -4.56
C ALA A 91 15.17 2.11 -3.50
N LEU A 92 16.16 2.48 -2.70
CA LEU A 92 16.05 3.57 -1.71
C LEU A 92 15.79 4.92 -2.34
N THR A 93 16.35 5.21 -3.52
CA THR A 93 16.04 6.45 -4.25
C THR A 93 14.56 6.53 -4.61
N ILE A 94 13.98 5.44 -5.13
CA ILE A 94 12.55 5.39 -5.45
C ILE A 94 11.70 5.50 -4.17
N GLU A 95 12.10 4.87 -3.10
CA GLU A 95 11.43 4.98 -1.80
C GLU A 95 11.46 6.41 -1.25
N SER A 96 12.58 7.11 -1.37
CA SER A 96 12.72 8.51 -0.96
C SER A 96 11.80 9.43 -1.76
N ILE A 97 11.69 9.21 -3.08
CA ILE A 97 10.73 9.92 -3.94
C ILE A 97 9.29 9.65 -3.47
N TYR A 98 8.94 8.38 -3.23
CA TYR A 98 7.62 8.02 -2.71
C TYR A 98 7.31 8.73 -1.39
N ARG A 99 8.22 8.65 -0.42
CA ARG A 99 8.03 9.27 0.91
C ARG A 99 7.80 10.77 0.80
N ARG A 100 8.57 11.45 -0.07
CA ARG A 100 8.39 12.89 -0.28
C ARG A 100 7.06 13.22 -0.93
N LEU A 101 6.65 12.49 -1.98
CA LEU A 101 5.33 12.67 -2.59
C LEU A 101 4.21 12.34 -1.61
N ALA A 102 4.34 11.26 -0.83
CA ALA A 102 3.35 10.88 0.17
C ALA A 102 3.14 11.99 1.20
N GLU A 103 4.22 12.60 1.71
CA GLU A 103 4.17 13.74 2.62
C GLU A 103 3.45 14.94 1.99
N LEU A 104 3.88 15.35 0.78
CA LEU A 104 3.33 16.54 0.10
C LEU A 104 1.87 16.40 -0.31
N THR A 105 1.41 15.17 -0.55
CA THR A 105 0.05 14.91 -1.07
C THR A 105 -0.89 14.28 -0.04
N PHE A 106 -0.42 13.99 1.17
CA PHE A 106 -1.19 13.25 2.18
C PHE A 106 -2.56 13.88 2.42
N LYS A 107 -2.60 15.19 2.72
CA LYS A 107 -3.84 15.90 3.01
C LYS A 107 -4.85 15.77 1.87
N GLN A 108 -4.45 16.09 0.64
CA GLN A 108 -5.37 16.05 -0.52
C GLN A 108 -5.89 14.64 -0.82
N ARG A 109 -5.07 13.60 -0.58
CA ARG A 109 -5.50 12.20 -0.75
C ARG A 109 -6.47 11.76 0.35
N VAL A 110 -6.26 12.22 1.59
CA VAL A 110 -7.22 12.02 2.69
C VAL A 110 -8.53 12.74 2.38
N ASP A 111 -8.48 14.02 1.97
CA ASP A 111 -9.66 14.83 1.67
C ASP A 111 -10.54 14.18 0.58
N LYS A 112 -9.95 13.47 -0.38
CA LYS A 112 -10.70 12.68 -1.39
C LYS A 112 -11.61 11.62 -0.73
N TYR A 113 -11.06 10.83 0.20
CA TYR A 113 -11.83 9.78 0.88
C TYR A 113 -12.84 10.36 1.88
N LEU A 114 -12.50 11.48 2.53
CA LEU A 114 -13.42 12.17 3.43
C LEU A 114 -14.61 12.77 2.67
N SER A 115 -14.38 13.34 1.48
CA SER A 115 -15.47 13.85 0.62
C SER A 115 -16.40 12.73 0.15
N GLU A 116 -15.85 11.54 -0.17
CA GLU A 116 -16.67 10.38 -0.49
C GLU A 116 -17.49 9.93 0.72
N LEU A 117 -16.87 9.90 1.92
CA LEU A 117 -17.54 9.57 3.15
C LEU A 117 -18.69 10.54 3.49
N GLU A 118 -18.49 11.84 3.27
CA GLU A 118 -19.52 12.86 3.50
C GLU A 118 -20.68 12.75 2.52
N SER A 119 -20.41 12.46 1.25
CA SER A 119 -21.44 12.39 0.20
C SER A 119 -22.19 11.05 0.19
N GLU A 120 -21.49 9.93 0.42
CA GLU A 120 -22.03 8.58 0.24
C GLU A 120 -22.30 7.85 1.58
N GLY A 121 -21.77 8.38 2.69
CA GLY A 121 -21.83 7.72 4.01
C GLY A 121 -20.80 6.59 4.18
N TYR A 122 -19.96 6.34 3.20
CA TYR A 122 -18.86 5.39 3.22
C TYR A 122 -17.73 5.87 2.32
N PHE A 123 -16.53 5.36 2.51
CA PHE A 123 -15.46 5.52 1.53
C PHE A 123 -15.09 4.17 0.89
N THR A 124 -14.65 4.21 -0.37
CA THR A 124 -14.24 3.01 -1.11
C THR A 124 -12.74 2.89 -1.16
N TYR A 125 -12.21 1.76 -0.69
CA TYR A 125 -10.80 1.43 -0.79
C TYR A 125 -10.61 -0.03 -1.24
N ALA A 126 -9.76 -0.25 -2.25
CA ALA A 126 -9.49 -1.58 -2.82
C ALA A 126 -10.78 -2.38 -3.12
N GLN A 127 -11.82 -1.70 -3.62
CA GLN A 127 -13.14 -2.25 -3.99
C GLN A 127 -14.02 -2.70 -2.78
N ALA A 128 -13.60 -2.42 -1.56
CA ALA A 128 -14.42 -2.59 -0.37
C ALA A 128 -14.96 -1.23 0.08
N LYS A 129 -16.19 -1.22 0.63
CA LYS A 129 -16.84 -0.04 1.20
C LYS A 129 -16.67 -0.04 2.71
N PHE A 130 -16.18 1.05 3.26
CA PHE A 130 -15.89 1.23 4.68
C PHE A 130 -16.83 2.24 5.28
N PHE A 131 -17.62 1.83 6.26
CA PHE A 131 -18.59 2.67 6.96
C PHE A 131 -18.04 3.12 8.32
N PRO A 132 -18.34 4.34 8.79
CA PRO A 132 -17.87 4.85 10.09
C PRO A 132 -18.33 4.01 11.29
N ASN A 133 -19.43 3.30 11.17
CA ASN A 133 -19.96 2.40 12.20
C ASN A 133 -19.16 1.09 12.37
N GLY A 134 -18.12 0.89 11.57
CA GLY A 134 -17.27 -0.31 11.63
C GLY A 134 -17.67 -1.42 10.67
N GLU A 135 -18.69 -1.21 9.87
CA GLU A 135 -19.10 -2.15 8.84
C GLU A 135 -18.18 -2.05 7.62
N ILE A 136 -17.88 -3.19 7.00
CA ILE A 136 -17.13 -3.28 5.76
C ILE A 136 -17.88 -4.19 4.79
N ILE A 137 -18.16 -3.69 3.59
CA ILE A 137 -18.84 -4.46 2.54
C ILE A 137 -17.86 -4.75 1.42
N PHE A 138 -17.79 -6.02 1.01
CA PHE A 138 -17.04 -6.52 -0.15
C PHE A 138 -17.99 -6.87 -1.30
N PRO A 139 -18.32 -5.94 -2.22
CA PRO A 139 -19.37 -6.14 -3.21
C PRO A 139 -19.13 -7.36 -4.12
N LYS A 140 -17.87 -7.56 -4.54
CA LYS A 140 -17.51 -8.69 -5.42
C LYS A 140 -17.57 -10.07 -4.77
N LYS A 141 -17.54 -10.13 -3.45
CA LYS A 141 -17.56 -11.39 -2.70
C LYS A 141 -18.88 -11.59 -1.97
N ASN A 142 -19.87 -10.70 -2.17
CA ASN A 142 -21.12 -10.65 -1.39
C ASN A 142 -20.87 -10.73 0.12
N GLY A 143 -19.73 -10.24 0.56
CA GLY A 143 -19.27 -10.30 1.94
C GLY A 143 -19.59 -9.03 2.70
N ARG A 144 -20.10 -9.19 3.92
CA ARG A 144 -20.35 -8.13 4.88
C ARG A 144 -19.65 -8.48 6.18
N VAL A 145 -18.87 -7.56 6.69
CA VAL A 145 -18.02 -7.76 7.86
C VAL A 145 -18.32 -6.67 8.87
N ASP A 146 -18.58 -7.08 10.11
CA ASP A 146 -18.55 -6.19 11.25
C ASP A 146 -17.17 -6.30 11.92
N GLN A 147 -16.51 -5.17 12.17
CA GLN A 147 -15.17 -5.14 12.75
C GLN A 147 -15.06 -5.90 14.10
N SER A 148 -16.15 -6.02 14.85
CA SER A 148 -16.17 -6.73 16.14
C SER A 148 -15.95 -8.24 16.00
N ASN A 149 -16.30 -8.79 14.83
CA ASN A 149 -16.27 -10.23 14.53
C ASN A 149 -15.05 -10.65 13.72
N TYR A 150 -14.08 -9.73 13.48
CA TYR A 150 -12.91 -10.01 12.66
C TYR A 150 -11.61 -9.54 13.30
N HIS A 151 -10.59 -10.36 13.17
CA HIS A 151 -9.21 -9.95 13.41
C HIS A 151 -8.65 -9.28 12.17
N PHE A 152 -8.00 -8.13 12.40
CA PHE A 152 -7.20 -7.45 11.40
C PHE A 152 -5.75 -7.86 11.60
N SER A 153 -5.11 -8.32 10.54
CA SER A 153 -3.67 -8.55 10.51
C SER A 153 -3.07 -7.85 9.29
N ARG A 154 -1.82 -7.43 9.41
CA ARG A 154 -1.13 -6.68 8.37
C ARG A 154 0.09 -7.45 7.88
N THR A 155 0.29 -7.44 6.56
CA THR A 155 1.58 -7.75 5.91
C THR A 155 2.15 -6.50 5.26
N SER A 156 3.26 -6.62 4.55
CA SER A 156 3.86 -5.50 3.81
C SER A 156 2.98 -4.96 2.67
N SER A 157 2.06 -5.77 2.14
CA SER A 157 1.27 -5.44 0.94
C SER A 157 -0.24 -5.50 1.15
N ASP A 158 -0.70 -6.12 2.24
CA ASP A 158 -2.11 -6.41 2.43
C ASP A 158 -2.55 -6.26 3.89
N VAL A 159 -3.82 -5.95 4.06
CA VAL A 159 -4.55 -6.14 5.32
C VAL A 159 -5.47 -7.34 5.16
N PHE A 160 -5.40 -8.26 6.10
CA PHE A 160 -6.28 -9.42 6.17
C PHE A 160 -7.31 -9.24 7.27
N LEU A 161 -8.57 -9.49 6.94
CA LEU A 161 -9.64 -9.63 7.91
C LEU A 161 -9.97 -11.11 8.03
N LYS A 162 -9.72 -11.68 9.19
CA LYS A 162 -10.01 -13.10 9.49
C LYS A 162 -11.11 -13.19 10.53
N GLU A 163 -12.16 -13.96 10.24
CA GLU A 163 -13.30 -14.17 11.12
C GLU A 163 -12.86 -14.71 12.48
N ILE A 164 -13.35 -14.08 13.56
CA ILE A 164 -13.18 -14.54 14.93
C ILE A 164 -14.27 -15.60 15.17
N LYS A 165 -13.89 -16.87 15.11
CA LYS A 165 -14.82 -17.95 15.46
C LYS A 165 -14.85 -18.11 16.97
N PRO A 166 -16.02 -18.15 17.59
CA PRO A 166 -16.14 -18.43 19.02
C PRO A 166 -15.53 -19.81 19.31
N GLU A 167 -14.91 -19.95 20.50
CA GLU A 167 -14.42 -21.24 20.95
C GLU A 167 -15.58 -22.21 21.09
N PRO A 168 -15.52 -23.39 20.45
CA PRO A 168 -16.59 -24.37 20.56
C PRO A 168 -16.61 -24.96 21.97
N THR A 169 -17.79 -25.00 22.56
CA THR A 169 -18.02 -25.54 23.90
C THR A 169 -18.26 -27.06 23.92
N THR A 170 -18.31 -27.68 22.74
CA THR A 170 -18.56 -29.11 22.59
C THR A 170 -17.55 -29.79 21.68
N VAL A 171 -17.36 -31.13 21.88
CA VAL A 171 -16.46 -31.92 21.01
C VAL A 171 -16.87 -31.85 19.53
N TRP A 172 -18.16 -31.90 19.24
CA TRP A 172 -18.71 -31.76 17.90
C TRP A 172 -18.48 -30.36 17.33
N GLY A 173 -18.49 -29.32 18.15
CA GLY A 173 -18.13 -27.97 17.76
C GLY A 173 -16.67 -27.87 17.33
N HIS A 174 -15.75 -28.55 18.04
CA HIS A 174 -14.32 -28.59 17.62
C HIS A 174 -14.12 -29.29 16.28
N VAL A 175 -14.86 -30.40 16.03
CA VAL A 175 -14.80 -31.08 14.72
C VAL A 175 -15.33 -30.17 13.61
N LYS A 176 -16.48 -29.53 13.81
CA LYS A 176 -17.02 -28.56 12.85
C LYS A 176 -16.08 -27.36 12.59
N LYS A 177 -15.43 -26.84 13.65
CA LYS A 177 -14.45 -25.74 13.52
C LYS A 177 -13.26 -26.14 12.62
N LYS A 178 -12.81 -27.40 12.68
CA LYS A 178 -11.73 -27.95 11.84
C LYS A 178 -12.16 -28.14 10.37
N LEU A 179 -13.44 -28.41 10.13
CA LEU A 179 -13.97 -28.67 8.79
C LEU A 179 -14.30 -27.41 7.97
N HIS A 180 -14.41 -26.26 8.63
CA HIS A 180 -14.73 -24.99 7.95
C HIS A 180 -13.58 -24.01 8.13
N ASP A 181 -12.90 -23.70 7.04
CA ASP A 181 -11.90 -22.63 7.04
C ASP A 181 -12.55 -21.29 7.43
N PRO A 182 -11.88 -20.46 8.25
CA PRO A 182 -12.39 -19.15 8.59
C PRO A 182 -12.49 -18.29 7.32
N ILE A 183 -13.60 -17.59 7.15
CA ILE A 183 -13.75 -16.63 6.08
C ILE A 183 -12.68 -15.55 6.25
N SER A 184 -11.92 -15.31 5.20
CA SER A 184 -10.89 -14.27 5.19
C SER A 184 -11.02 -13.37 3.97
N TYR A 185 -10.78 -12.09 4.19
CA TYR A 185 -10.75 -11.06 3.15
C TYR A 185 -9.36 -10.43 3.13
N SER A 186 -8.80 -10.24 1.95
CA SER A 186 -7.55 -9.49 1.74
C SER A 186 -7.88 -8.14 1.12
N ILE A 187 -7.27 -7.09 1.67
CA ILE A 187 -7.36 -5.71 1.20
C ILE A 187 -5.95 -5.30 0.81
N PRO A 188 -5.62 -5.19 -0.49
CA PRO A 188 -4.31 -4.75 -0.93
C PRO A 188 -4.09 -3.28 -0.53
N THR A 189 -2.91 -3.01 0.04
CA THR A 189 -2.50 -1.68 0.53
C THR A 189 -1.38 -1.06 -0.29
N SER A 190 -1.14 -1.57 -1.48
CA SER A 190 -0.10 -1.08 -2.38
C SER A 190 -0.38 0.32 -2.96
N VAL A 191 -1.63 0.76 -2.98
CA VAL A 191 -2.04 2.10 -3.44
C VAL A 191 -2.70 2.84 -2.29
N ASP A 192 -2.26 4.08 -2.01
CA ASP A 192 -2.76 4.93 -0.91
C ASP A 192 -2.82 4.23 0.46
N GLY A 193 -1.94 3.25 0.69
CA GLY A 193 -1.95 2.48 1.94
C GLY A 193 -1.71 3.34 3.18
N ASP A 194 -0.89 4.37 3.09
CA ASP A 194 -0.64 5.34 4.16
C ASP A 194 -1.92 6.09 4.56
N VAL A 195 -2.71 6.51 3.57
CA VAL A 195 -4.01 7.17 3.77
C VAL A 195 -5.02 6.18 4.35
N PHE A 196 -5.10 4.99 3.79
CA PHE A 196 -5.99 3.93 4.28
C PHE A 196 -5.74 3.62 5.76
N PHE A 197 -4.48 3.44 6.17
CA PHE A 197 -4.14 3.19 7.57
C PHE A 197 -4.51 4.36 8.49
N ALA A 198 -4.36 5.60 8.04
CA ALA A 198 -4.78 6.77 8.81
C ALA A 198 -6.29 6.79 9.01
N LEU A 199 -7.08 6.53 7.97
CA LEU A 199 -8.54 6.46 8.03
C LEU A 199 -9.02 5.33 8.93
N ILE A 200 -8.46 4.12 8.79
CA ILE A 200 -8.81 2.98 9.63
C ILE A 200 -8.48 3.27 11.10
N LYS A 201 -7.32 3.84 11.41
CA LYS A 201 -6.96 4.20 12.78
C LYS A 201 -7.94 5.21 13.37
N HIS A 202 -8.40 6.16 12.59
CA HIS A 202 -9.32 7.21 13.04
C HIS A 202 -10.74 6.67 13.29
N TYR A 203 -11.32 5.99 12.30
CA TYR A 203 -12.72 5.55 12.36
C TYR A 203 -12.92 4.22 13.09
N TYR A 204 -11.96 3.30 13.00
CA TYR A 204 -12.12 1.98 13.57
C TYR A 204 -11.40 1.82 14.91
N LYS A 205 -10.70 2.86 15.40
CA LYS A 205 -10.01 2.91 16.72
C LYS A 205 -9.15 1.67 17.00
N ARG A 206 -8.60 1.05 15.96
CA ARG A 206 -7.77 -0.14 16.09
C ARG A 206 -6.30 0.20 15.99
N SER A 207 -5.54 -0.29 16.98
CA SER A 207 -4.10 -0.41 16.86
C SER A 207 -3.78 -1.68 16.09
N TRP A 208 -2.95 -1.54 15.08
CA TRP A 208 -2.39 -2.69 14.35
C TRP A 208 -1.33 -3.32 15.23
N GLY A 209 -1.53 -4.56 15.64
CA GLY A 209 -0.50 -5.35 16.27
C GLY A 209 0.60 -5.74 15.28
#